data_959aad427f698284a427158bf18cbb91
#
_entry.id   959aad427f698284a427158bf18cbb91
#
_cell.length_a   1.000
_cell.length_b   1.000
_cell.length_c   1.000
_cell.angle_alpha   90.00
_cell.angle_beta   90.00
_cell.angle_gamma   90.00
#
_symmetry.space_group_name_H-M   'P 1'
#
loop_
_entity.id
_entity.type
_entity.pdbx_description
1 polymer ?
#
loop_
_entity_poly.entity_id
_entity_poly.type
_entity_poly.pdbx_seq_one_letter_code
_entity_poly.pdbx_strand_id
1 'polypeptide(L)'
;MYLGKLSCKDHRYESYIIFVVRDSRKADILVQTSDNTWQAYNKWPDNYSLYDSDPPQRSWSATTWISCDRPYGWYPQVVDQSLSQGSGEFLLWEYSFCYWLEKHGYDVTYCSNTDTHTNDAKLNRVKCFFSVGHDEYWSMEMYENIQSAIQNGLNVAFLAGDTVTAVVPLNQLNSAGRPHRIIRRTGMFGGIPAEDRKIYEQMSSGWGYDLLHEHWEKHGPSQALLVGGRSTYPGNGSGDWIVRNEKHWIFEGTGMKNGDSISGLVGWEYASDPPLNVPGFEVLASGDVMVAAPPATTPPSGFA
;
A
#
# COMPACT_ATOMS: atom_id res chain seq x y z
N MET A 1 6.33 -11.58 -12.67
CA MET A 1 6.70 -10.15 -12.69
C MET A 1 7.88 -9.92 -13.61
N TYR A 2 7.88 -8.84 -14.39
CA TYR A 2 8.95 -8.53 -15.34
C TYR A 2 9.31 -7.05 -15.29
N LEU A 3 10.60 -6.79 -15.48
CA LEU A 3 11.18 -5.45 -15.63
C LEU A 3 11.84 -5.36 -17.01
N GLY A 4 11.25 -4.56 -17.88
CA GLY A 4 11.89 -4.19 -19.15
C GLY A 4 12.86 -3.04 -18.90
N LYS A 5 14.16 -3.24 -19.12
CA LYS A 5 15.15 -2.18 -19.01
C LYS A 5 15.20 -1.40 -20.32
N LEU A 6 15.00 -0.10 -20.22
CA LEU A 6 15.21 0.85 -21.33
C LEU A 6 16.58 1.50 -21.18
N SER A 7 17.38 1.48 -22.22
CA SER A 7 18.68 2.13 -22.25
C SER A 7 18.78 3.01 -23.50
N CYS A 8 19.20 4.26 -23.32
CA CYS A 8 19.47 5.16 -24.43
C CYS A 8 20.88 4.89 -24.99
N LYS A 9 20.99 4.71 -26.31
CA LYS A 9 22.29 4.40 -26.96
C LYS A 9 23.28 5.56 -26.87
N ASP A 10 22.78 6.79 -26.95
CA ASP A 10 23.60 7.99 -27.07
C ASP A 10 23.82 8.71 -25.73
N HIS A 11 23.11 8.28 -24.69
CA HIS A 11 23.16 8.89 -23.36
C HIS A 11 23.17 7.81 -22.28
N ARG A 12 23.75 8.11 -21.14
CA ARG A 12 23.79 7.19 -19.98
C ARG A 12 22.45 7.19 -19.21
N TYR A 13 21.32 7.36 -19.90
CA TYR A 13 20.01 7.33 -19.28
C TYR A 13 19.40 5.95 -19.39
N GLU A 14 18.91 5.46 -18.30
CA GLU A 14 18.23 4.19 -18.18
C GLU A 14 16.93 4.37 -17.39
N SER A 15 15.94 3.58 -17.70
CA SER A 15 14.67 3.52 -16.98
C SER A 15 14.10 2.10 -17.07
N TYR A 16 13.01 1.86 -16.36
CA TYR A 16 12.34 0.56 -16.37
C TYR A 16 10.90 0.68 -16.83
N ILE A 17 10.40 -0.41 -17.38
CA ILE A 17 8.98 -0.68 -17.57
C ILE A 17 8.68 -1.92 -16.74
N ILE A 18 7.82 -1.76 -15.73
CA ILE A 18 7.34 -2.86 -14.92
C ILE A 18 6.01 -3.36 -15.46
N PHE A 19 5.84 -4.67 -15.53
CA PHE A 19 4.57 -5.26 -15.94
C PHE A 19 4.35 -6.66 -15.35
N VAL A 20 3.08 -6.96 -15.15
CA VAL A 20 2.61 -8.27 -14.71
C VAL A 20 2.20 -9.08 -15.93
N VAL A 21 2.72 -10.29 -16.06
CA VAL A 21 2.20 -11.25 -17.03
C VAL A 21 1.15 -12.09 -16.34
N ARG A 22 -0.09 -11.93 -16.80
CA ARG A 22 -1.21 -12.76 -16.31
C ARG A 22 -1.06 -14.18 -16.80
N ASP A 23 -1.37 -15.13 -15.94
CA ASP A 23 -1.57 -16.51 -16.34
C ASP A 23 -2.86 -17.06 -15.72
N SER A 24 -3.35 -18.19 -16.25
CA SER A 24 -4.57 -18.86 -15.77
C SER A 24 -4.27 -20.15 -15.01
N ARG A 25 -3.00 -20.50 -14.79
CA ARG A 25 -2.61 -21.71 -14.09
C ARG A 25 -3.01 -21.66 -12.62
N LYS A 26 -3.17 -22.82 -12.01
CA LYS A 26 -3.17 -22.92 -10.56
C LYS A 26 -1.76 -22.64 -10.04
N ALA A 27 -1.67 -21.97 -8.92
CA ALA A 27 -0.41 -21.72 -8.22
C ALA A 27 -0.63 -21.81 -6.71
N ASP A 28 0.46 -21.96 -5.95
CA ASP A 28 0.35 -21.93 -4.50
C ASP A 28 0.15 -20.50 -3.99
N ILE A 29 0.87 -19.56 -4.57
CA ILE A 29 0.93 -18.17 -4.11
C ILE A 29 0.56 -17.22 -5.25
N LEU A 30 -0.26 -16.22 -4.91
CA LEU A 30 -0.54 -15.05 -5.73
C LEU A 30 -0.04 -13.81 -5.00
N VAL A 31 0.84 -13.04 -5.62
CA VAL A 31 1.31 -11.74 -5.11
C VAL A 31 0.66 -10.63 -5.93
N GLN A 32 -0.03 -9.72 -5.23
CA GLN A 32 -0.58 -8.52 -5.83
C GLN A 32 0.47 -7.42 -5.85
N THR A 33 0.54 -6.69 -6.97
CA THR A 33 1.31 -5.45 -7.05
C THR A 33 0.48 -4.26 -6.62
N SER A 34 1.12 -3.29 -5.98
CA SER A 34 0.47 -2.08 -5.45
C SER A 34 0.41 -0.95 -6.48
N ASP A 35 0.06 -1.27 -7.72
CA ASP A 35 0.14 -0.34 -8.86
C ASP A 35 -0.77 0.90 -8.74
N ASN A 36 -1.87 0.82 -8.00
CA ASN A 36 -2.67 1.99 -7.64
C ASN A 36 -1.88 2.95 -6.74
N THR A 37 -1.19 2.43 -5.73
CA THR A 37 -0.36 3.19 -4.81
C THR A 37 0.83 3.82 -5.56
N TRP A 38 1.50 3.04 -6.40
CA TRP A 38 2.58 3.59 -7.22
C TRP A 38 2.12 4.77 -8.07
N GLN A 39 0.92 4.71 -8.66
CA GLN A 39 0.38 5.83 -9.44
C GLN A 39 -0.07 6.99 -8.57
N ALA A 40 -0.59 6.71 -7.36
CA ALA A 40 -1.00 7.74 -6.42
C ALA A 40 0.16 8.68 -6.05
N TYR A 41 1.34 8.12 -5.84
CA TYR A 41 2.56 8.86 -5.49
C TYR A 41 3.40 9.27 -6.70
N ASN A 42 3.09 8.80 -7.90
CA ASN A 42 3.82 9.12 -9.11
C ASN A 42 3.70 10.61 -9.49
N LYS A 43 4.79 11.33 -9.40
CA LYS A 43 4.85 12.77 -9.68
C LYS A 43 5.08 13.13 -11.15
N TRP A 44 5.12 12.14 -12.05
CA TRP A 44 5.29 12.42 -13.47
C TRP A 44 4.13 13.26 -14.05
N PRO A 45 4.38 14.25 -14.93
CA PRO A 45 5.68 14.69 -15.45
C PRO A 45 6.47 15.54 -14.47
N ASP A 46 5.83 16.29 -13.60
CA ASP A 46 6.41 17.13 -12.56
C ASP A 46 5.33 17.57 -11.58
N ASN A 47 5.46 17.17 -10.32
CA ASN A 47 4.53 17.50 -9.22
C ASN A 47 3.05 17.26 -9.54
N TYR A 48 2.74 16.13 -10.18
CA TYR A 48 1.39 15.76 -10.57
C TYR A 48 0.99 14.38 -10.03
N SER A 49 0.80 14.29 -8.73
CA SER A 49 0.35 13.09 -8.02
C SER A 49 -1.04 13.29 -7.40
N LEU A 50 -1.56 12.29 -6.67
CA LEU A 50 -2.78 12.48 -5.87
C LEU A 50 -2.59 13.46 -4.70
N TYR A 51 -1.35 13.81 -4.37
CA TYR A 51 -0.99 14.73 -3.31
C TYR A 51 -0.69 16.15 -3.81
N ASP A 52 -0.72 16.35 -5.11
CA ASP A 52 -0.47 17.65 -5.74
C ASP A 52 -1.79 18.25 -6.24
N SER A 53 -1.95 19.54 -6.16
CA SER A 53 -3.11 20.27 -6.69
C SER A 53 -2.64 21.44 -7.56
N ASP A 54 -3.51 21.87 -8.48
CA ASP A 54 -3.26 23.04 -9.31
C ASP A 54 -4.16 24.22 -8.83
N PRO A 55 -3.60 25.40 -8.52
CA PRO A 55 -2.17 25.76 -8.43
C PRO A 55 -1.50 25.12 -7.21
N PRO A 56 -0.17 25.07 -7.17
CA PRO A 56 0.61 24.16 -6.34
C PRO A 56 0.47 24.43 -4.84
N GLN A 57 -0.69 24.15 -4.32
CA GLN A 57 -0.87 23.94 -2.91
C GLN A 57 -0.90 22.41 -2.72
N ARG A 58 0.04 21.89 -1.96
CA ARG A 58 0.04 20.50 -1.54
C ARG A 58 -1.24 20.25 -0.75
N SER A 59 -2.31 19.97 -1.44
CA SER A 59 -3.57 19.60 -0.81
C SER A 59 -3.88 18.16 -1.17
N TRP A 60 -4.19 17.38 -0.20
CA TRP A 60 -4.75 16.04 -0.37
C TRP A 60 -6.18 16.19 -0.92
N SER A 61 -6.29 16.73 -2.11
CA SER A 61 -7.56 17.07 -2.69
C SER A 61 -8.19 15.85 -3.35
N ALA A 62 -9.38 15.47 -2.94
CA ALA A 62 -10.20 14.50 -3.66
C ALA A 62 -10.61 14.98 -5.05
N THR A 63 -10.27 16.22 -5.44
CA THR A 63 -10.51 16.74 -6.78
C THR A 63 -9.41 16.35 -7.77
N THR A 64 -8.25 15.89 -7.30
CA THR A 64 -7.16 15.47 -8.18
C THR A 64 -7.45 14.11 -8.78
N TRP A 65 -7.44 14.06 -10.10
CA TRP A 65 -7.58 12.85 -10.89
C TRP A 65 -6.25 12.56 -11.58
N ILE A 66 -5.80 11.34 -11.49
CA ILE A 66 -4.57 10.93 -12.17
C ILE A 66 -4.83 9.74 -13.10
N SER A 67 -4.11 9.73 -14.22
CA SER A 67 -4.17 8.65 -15.19
C SER A 67 -3.12 7.58 -14.86
N CYS A 68 -3.51 6.31 -14.93
CA CYS A 68 -2.59 5.17 -14.90
C CYS A 68 -1.88 4.95 -16.26
N ASP A 69 -2.18 5.74 -17.27
CA ASP A 69 -1.52 5.70 -18.59
C ASP A 69 -0.20 6.50 -18.63
N ARG A 70 0.28 6.97 -17.48
CA ARG A 70 1.52 7.75 -17.33
C ARG A 70 2.73 6.85 -17.16
N PRO A 71 3.92 7.25 -17.64
CA PRO A 71 5.16 6.66 -17.18
C PRO A 71 5.35 6.91 -15.67
N TYR A 72 6.12 6.06 -15.01
CA TYR A 72 6.58 6.35 -13.67
C TYR A 72 7.74 7.34 -13.72
N GLY A 73 7.66 8.36 -12.86
CA GLY A 73 8.66 9.42 -12.76
C GLY A 73 9.91 9.02 -12.00
N TRP A 74 10.77 10.00 -11.85
CA TRP A 74 12.02 9.89 -11.09
C TRP A 74 11.82 9.88 -9.58
N TYR A 75 10.77 10.58 -9.10
CA TYR A 75 10.56 10.78 -7.67
C TYR A 75 9.69 9.67 -7.09
N PRO A 76 10.26 8.79 -6.25
CA PRO A 76 9.49 7.92 -5.39
C PRO A 76 8.92 8.72 -4.21
N GLN A 77 8.00 8.13 -3.48
CA GLN A 77 7.51 8.67 -2.23
C GLN A 77 8.66 8.93 -1.22
N VAL A 78 9.66 8.06 -1.21
CA VAL A 78 10.84 8.21 -0.38
C VAL A 78 11.90 8.99 -1.13
N VAL A 79 12.23 10.17 -0.64
CA VAL A 79 13.26 11.06 -1.22
C VAL A 79 14.61 10.36 -1.24
N ASP A 80 15.37 10.57 -2.32
CA ASP A 80 16.74 10.07 -2.52
C ASP A 80 16.90 8.54 -2.77
N GLN A 81 15.81 7.83 -3.04
CA GLN A 81 15.91 6.42 -3.46
C GLN A 81 15.97 6.31 -4.99
N SER A 82 17.16 6.15 -5.52
CA SER A 82 17.38 5.98 -6.97
C SER A 82 16.80 4.67 -7.55
N LEU A 83 16.37 3.75 -6.69
CA LEU A 83 15.94 2.41 -7.07
C LEU A 83 14.58 2.35 -7.76
N SER A 84 13.74 3.39 -7.65
CA SER A 84 12.38 3.35 -8.17
C SER A 84 12.19 3.99 -9.56
N GLN A 85 13.26 4.41 -10.21
CA GLN A 85 13.19 5.09 -11.51
C GLN A 85 12.46 4.24 -12.56
N GLY A 86 11.27 4.69 -12.98
CA GLY A 86 10.47 4.02 -13.98
C GLY A 86 9.77 2.72 -13.55
N SER A 87 9.97 2.27 -12.32
CA SER A 87 9.39 1.02 -11.80
C SER A 87 8.25 1.25 -10.79
N GLY A 88 7.74 2.46 -10.67
CA GLY A 88 6.88 2.80 -9.55
C GLY A 88 7.61 2.58 -8.24
N GLU A 89 6.97 1.98 -7.26
CA GLU A 89 7.60 1.65 -5.97
C GLU A 89 8.01 0.17 -5.85
N PHE A 90 7.91 -0.60 -6.93
CA PHE A 90 8.18 -2.04 -6.90
C PHE A 90 9.57 -2.39 -6.37
N LEU A 91 10.62 -1.69 -6.84
CA LEU A 91 11.99 -1.95 -6.40
C LEU A 91 12.24 -1.54 -4.93
N LEU A 92 11.39 -0.66 -4.39
CA LEU A 92 11.48 -0.23 -2.99
C LEU A 92 10.86 -1.25 -2.05
N TRP A 93 9.65 -1.72 -2.38
CA TRP A 93 8.82 -2.40 -1.39
C TRP A 93 8.58 -3.88 -1.69
N GLU A 94 8.32 -4.26 -2.96
CA GLU A 94 7.86 -5.62 -3.29
C GLU A 94 8.96 -6.51 -3.85
N TYR A 95 9.97 -5.93 -4.50
CA TYR A 95 11.02 -6.67 -5.21
C TYR A 95 11.70 -7.72 -4.32
N SER A 96 12.10 -7.35 -3.11
CA SER A 96 12.83 -8.25 -2.22
C SER A 96 12.02 -9.50 -1.87
N PHE A 97 10.71 -9.35 -1.66
CA PHE A 97 9.82 -10.45 -1.36
C PHE A 97 9.58 -11.34 -2.60
N CYS A 98 9.29 -10.73 -3.75
CA CYS A 98 9.12 -11.46 -5.02
C CYS A 98 10.39 -12.25 -5.38
N TYR A 99 11.56 -11.61 -5.26
CA TYR A 99 12.84 -12.26 -5.50
C TYR A 99 13.07 -13.43 -4.54
N TRP A 100 12.73 -13.26 -3.25
CA TRP A 100 12.87 -14.31 -2.25
C TRP A 100 11.99 -15.51 -2.57
N LEU A 101 10.74 -15.31 -2.93
CA LEU A 101 9.81 -16.38 -3.31
C LEU A 101 10.34 -17.18 -4.51
N GLU A 102 10.71 -16.51 -5.57
CA GLU A 102 11.20 -17.17 -6.79
C GLU A 102 12.55 -17.87 -6.54
N LYS A 103 13.46 -17.24 -5.81
CA LYS A 103 14.76 -17.82 -5.44
C LYS A 103 14.63 -19.12 -4.66
N HIS A 104 13.62 -19.22 -3.80
CA HIS A 104 13.36 -20.41 -2.99
C HIS A 104 12.47 -21.43 -3.67
N GLY A 105 12.06 -21.18 -4.92
CA GLY A 105 11.32 -22.13 -5.75
C GLY A 105 9.85 -22.27 -5.36
N TYR A 106 9.24 -21.27 -4.71
CA TYR A 106 7.81 -21.28 -4.48
C TYR A 106 7.04 -21.18 -5.80
N ASP A 107 5.91 -21.88 -5.89
CA ASP A 107 5.00 -21.78 -7.02
C ASP A 107 4.18 -20.48 -6.92
N VAL A 108 4.73 -19.41 -7.51
CA VAL A 108 4.18 -18.05 -7.41
C VAL A 108 3.65 -17.55 -8.75
N THR A 109 2.55 -16.81 -8.70
CA THR A 109 2.01 -16.01 -9.80
C THR A 109 1.71 -14.60 -9.30
N TYR A 110 1.41 -13.68 -10.23
CA TYR A 110 1.27 -12.25 -9.92
C TYR A 110 -0.01 -11.69 -10.52
N CYS A 111 -0.57 -10.68 -9.85
CA CYS A 111 -1.69 -9.87 -10.36
C CYS A 111 -1.48 -8.40 -10.03
N SER A 112 -2.20 -7.53 -10.74
CA SER A 112 -2.30 -6.10 -10.44
C SER A 112 -3.49 -5.80 -9.53
N ASN A 113 -3.55 -4.59 -8.96
CA ASN A 113 -4.74 -4.10 -8.26
C ASN A 113 -5.98 -4.17 -9.18
N THR A 114 -5.82 -3.83 -10.47
CA THR A 114 -6.93 -3.93 -11.44
C THR A 114 -7.43 -5.36 -11.60
N ASP A 115 -6.55 -6.35 -11.58
CA ASP A 115 -6.95 -7.77 -11.68
C ASP A 115 -7.78 -8.21 -10.47
N THR A 116 -7.44 -7.74 -9.28
CA THR A 116 -8.23 -7.98 -8.07
C THR A 116 -9.56 -7.24 -8.12
N HIS A 117 -9.58 -6.01 -8.62
CA HIS A 117 -10.79 -5.22 -8.81
C HIS A 117 -11.79 -5.90 -9.77
N THR A 118 -11.32 -6.34 -10.91
CA THR A 118 -12.18 -6.99 -11.93
C THR A 118 -12.44 -8.48 -11.65
N ASN A 119 -11.87 -9.03 -10.60
CA ASN A 119 -11.85 -10.47 -10.28
C ASN A 119 -11.13 -11.34 -11.35
N ASP A 120 -10.34 -10.72 -12.22
CA ASP A 120 -9.49 -11.43 -13.19
C ASP A 120 -8.30 -12.13 -12.52
N ALA A 121 -7.94 -11.72 -11.31
CA ALA A 121 -6.98 -12.40 -10.46
C ALA A 121 -7.37 -13.88 -10.19
N LYS A 122 -8.67 -14.19 -10.25
CA LYS A 122 -9.21 -15.55 -10.04
C LYS A 122 -8.69 -16.19 -8.76
N LEU A 123 -8.99 -15.58 -7.64
CA LEU A 123 -8.49 -15.88 -6.31
C LEU A 123 -8.72 -17.34 -5.88
N ASN A 124 -9.70 -18.01 -6.47
CA ASN A 124 -10.01 -19.42 -6.18
C ASN A 124 -9.01 -20.44 -6.78
N ARG A 125 -8.02 -19.99 -7.55
CA ARG A 125 -6.99 -20.84 -8.17
C ARG A 125 -5.69 -20.92 -7.36
N VAL A 126 -5.59 -20.18 -6.29
CA VAL A 126 -4.39 -20.10 -5.45
C VAL A 126 -4.70 -20.49 -4.01
N LYS A 127 -3.69 -20.88 -3.26
CA LYS A 127 -3.82 -21.25 -1.84
C LYS A 127 -3.62 -20.07 -0.91
N CYS A 128 -2.81 -19.11 -1.34
CA CYS A 128 -2.47 -17.92 -0.56
C CYS A 128 -2.36 -16.69 -1.45
N PHE A 129 -2.87 -15.56 -0.93
CA PHE A 129 -2.73 -14.23 -1.53
C PHE A 129 -1.85 -13.36 -0.63
N PHE A 130 -0.93 -12.62 -1.24
CA PHE A 130 -0.07 -11.65 -0.56
C PHE A 130 -0.26 -10.25 -1.12
N SER A 131 -0.45 -9.28 -0.22
CA SER A 131 -0.26 -7.86 -0.44
C SER A 131 0.94 -7.42 0.37
N VAL A 132 1.95 -6.82 -0.28
CA VAL A 132 3.28 -6.62 0.30
C VAL A 132 3.77 -5.21 0.05
N GLY A 133 4.52 -4.66 0.99
CA GLY A 133 5.21 -3.39 0.86
C GLY A 133 4.33 -2.19 1.22
N HIS A 134 3.73 -1.55 0.23
CA HIS A 134 2.87 -0.39 0.41
C HIS A 134 1.66 -0.45 -0.52
N ASP A 135 0.54 -0.97 -0.04
CA ASP A 135 -0.67 -1.21 -0.85
C ASP A 135 -1.89 -0.45 -0.28
N GLU A 136 -1.78 0.87 -0.25
CA GLU A 136 -2.68 1.81 0.41
C GLU A 136 -4.02 2.00 -0.34
N TYR A 137 -3.99 2.05 -1.69
CA TYR A 137 -5.10 2.52 -2.52
C TYR A 137 -5.91 1.38 -3.11
N TRP A 138 -7.06 1.09 -2.49
CA TRP A 138 -7.95 0.00 -2.88
C TRP A 138 -9.31 0.51 -3.37
N SER A 139 -9.92 -0.23 -4.29
CA SER A 139 -11.34 -0.03 -4.60
C SER A 139 -12.22 -0.86 -3.66
N MET A 140 -13.51 -0.50 -3.60
CA MET A 140 -14.50 -1.28 -2.85
C MET A 140 -14.59 -2.72 -3.37
N GLU A 141 -14.55 -2.90 -4.69
CA GLU A 141 -14.58 -4.20 -5.35
C GLU A 141 -13.37 -5.07 -4.99
N MET A 142 -12.18 -4.48 -4.85
CA MET A 142 -11.00 -5.21 -4.36
C MET A 142 -11.24 -5.73 -2.94
N TYR A 143 -11.72 -4.87 -2.04
CA TYR A 143 -12.04 -5.25 -0.67
C TYR A 143 -13.05 -6.40 -0.64
N GLU A 144 -14.16 -6.29 -1.35
CA GLU A 144 -15.23 -7.28 -1.42
C GLU A 144 -14.75 -8.61 -2.02
N ASN A 145 -13.95 -8.57 -3.08
CA ASN A 145 -13.40 -9.75 -3.73
C ASN A 145 -12.46 -10.53 -2.80
N ILE A 146 -11.57 -9.84 -2.09
CA ILE A 146 -10.66 -10.48 -1.12
C ILE A 146 -11.45 -11.00 0.09
N GLN A 147 -12.38 -10.21 0.64
CA GLN A 147 -13.23 -10.65 1.74
C GLN A 147 -14.01 -11.91 1.37
N SER A 148 -14.63 -11.92 0.20
CA SER A 148 -15.34 -13.10 -0.30
C SER A 148 -14.42 -14.30 -0.48
N ALA A 149 -13.20 -14.10 -0.98
CA ALA A 149 -12.23 -15.17 -1.15
C ALA A 149 -11.78 -15.75 0.20
N ILE A 150 -11.56 -14.93 1.22
CA ILE A 150 -11.26 -15.37 2.60
C ILE A 150 -12.40 -16.22 3.14
N GLN A 151 -13.64 -15.77 2.98
CA GLN A 151 -14.82 -16.53 3.41
C GLN A 151 -14.94 -17.89 2.70
N ASN A 152 -14.38 -18.01 1.50
CA ASN A 152 -14.30 -19.27 0.74
C ASN A 152 -13.00 -20.06 0.97
N GLY A 153 -12.21 -19.71 1.98
CA GLY A 153 -11.05 -20.48 2.44
C GLY A 153 -9.70 -20.06 1.85
N LEU A 154 -9.60 -18.91 1.18
CA LEU A 154 -8.30 -18.37 0.76
C LEU A 154 -7.52 -17.89 1.98
N ASN A 155 -6.26 -18.30 2.08
CA ASN A 155 -5.33 -17.70 3.02
C ASN A 155 -4.83 -16.36 2.49
N VAL A 156 -4.77 -15.35 3.34
CA VAL A 156 -4.30 -14.01 2.95
C VAL A 156 -3.26 -13.51 3.94
N ALA A 157 -2.21 -12.88 3.44
CA ALA A 157 -1.22 -12.19 4.26
C ALA A 157 -1.02 -10.76 3.75
N PHE A 158 -1.20 -9.81 4.65
CA PHE A 158 -0.91 -8.41 4.45
C PHE A 158 0.42 -8.10 5.15
N LEU A 159 1.45 -7.88 4.36
CA LEU A 159 2.82 -7.57 4.80
C LEU A 159 3.21 -6.18 4.32
N ALA A 160 2.37 -5.21 4.60
CA ALA A 160 2.49 -3.87 4.05
C ALA A 160 2.11 -2.81 5.09
N GLY A 161 2.66 -1.62 4.95
CA GLY A 161 2.21 -0.43 5.64
C GLY A 161 0.96 0.15 4.96
N ASP A 162 0.15 0.83 5.75
CA ASP A 162 -1.07 1.56 5.34
C ASP A 162 -2.04 0.79 4.41
N THR A 163 -1.98 -0.54 4.46
CA THR A 163 -2.70 -1.42 3.54
C THR A 163 -4.20 -1.23 3.64
N VAL A 164 -4.90 -1.10 2.49
CA VAL A 164 -6.37 -0.96 2.42
C VAL A 164 -6.86 0.28 3.19
N THR A 165 -6.16 1.39 3.11
CA THR A 165 -6.52 2.61 3.84
C THR A 165 -7.38 3.53 3.00
N ALA A 166 -6.92 3.89 1.80
CA ALA A 166 -7.57 4.88 0.96
C ALA A 166 -8.47 4.23 -0.10
N VAL A 167 -9.65 4.80 -0.29
CA VAL A 167 -10.60 4.32 -1.29
C VAL A 167 -10.44 5.05 -2.61
N VAL A 168 -10.24 4.27 -3.69
CA VAL A 168 -10.16 4.76 -5.07
C VAL A 168 -11.15 4.00 -5.96
N PRO A 169 -12.12 4.68 -6.59
CA PRO A 169 -12.97 4.03 -7.58
C PRO A 169 -12.18 3.81 -8.88
N LEU A 170 -12.26 2.59 -9.43
CA LEU A 170 -11.56 2.25 -10.68
C LEU A 170 -12.51 2.16 -11.90
N ASN A 171 -13.81 2.31 -11.71
CA ASN A 171 -14.81 2.15 -12.78
C ASN A 171 -14.94 3.38 -13.69
N GLN A 172 -14.20 4.44 -13.44
CA GLN A 172 -14.23 5.66 -14.25
C GLN A 172 -13.57 5.42 -15.61
N LEU A 173 -14.16 6.02 -16.65
CA LEU A 173 -13.60 5.97 -17.99
C LEU A 173 -12.57 7.09 -18.19
N ASN A 174 -11.44 6.77 -18.80
CA ASN A 174 -10.49 7.79 -19.24
C ASN A 174 -11.01 8.51 -20.51
N SER A 175 -10.28 9.50 -21.01
CA SER A 175 -10.63 10.24 -22.23
C SER A 175 -10.76 9.37 -23.50
N ALA A 176 -10.17 8.18 -23.49
CA ALA A 176 -10.29 7.19 -24.57
C ALA A 176 -11.42 6.17 -24.32
N GLY A 177 -12.28 6.38 -23.32
CA GLY A 177 -13.40 5.49 -22.99
C GLY A 177 -12.97 4.16 -22.37
N ARG A 178 -11.77 4.06 -21.80
CA ARG A 178 -11.27 2.84 -21.16
C ARG A 178 -11.45 2.93 -19.64
N PRO A 179 -12.04 1.91 -18.98
CA PRO A 179 -12.14 1.83 -17.52
C PRO A 179 -10.80 1.47 -16.89
N HIS A 180 -10.70 1.61 -15.57
CA HIS A 180 -9.57 1.20 -14.72
C HIS A 180 -8.24 1.90 -15.07
N ARG A 181 -8.34 3.12 -15.63
CA ARG A 181 -7.18 3.90 -16.07
C ARG A 181 -7.08 5.27 -15.43
N ILE A 182 -8.00 5.57 -14.52
CA ILE A 182 -8.02 6.82 -13.76
C ILE A 182 -8.29 6.49 -12.31
N ILE A 183 -7.55 7.12 -11.42
CA ILE A 183 -7.77 7.04 -9.98
C ILE A 183 -7.92 8.43 -9.37
N ARG A 184 -8.72 8.50 -8.32
CA ARG A 184 -8.78 9.62 -7.38
C ARG A 184 -9.09 9.07 -5.99
N ARG A 185 -8.65 9.73 -4.96
CA ARG A 185 -9.05 9.39 -3.59
C ARG A 185 -10.47 9.89 -3.35
N THR A 186 -11.33 9.05 -2.79
CA THR A 186 -12.71 9.41 -2.45
C THR A 186 -13.02 9.33 -0.96
N GLY A 187 -12.15 8.72 -0.18
CA GLY A 187 -12.31 8.57 1.27
C GLY A 187 -11.41 7.48 1.83
N MET A 188 -11.75 7.01 3.02
CA MET A 188 -11.03 5.95 3.73
C MET A 188 -11.95 4.81 4.13
N PHE A 189 -11.43 3.60 4.11
CA PHE A 189 -12.13 2.42 4.62
C PHE A 189 -12.43 2.57 6.13
N GLY A 190 -13.71 2.52 6.49
CA GLY A 190 -14.16 2.72 7.86
C GLY A 190 -14.17 4.18 8.36
N GLY A 191 -13.59 5.11 7.60
CA GLY A 191 -13.46 6.52 7.97
C GLY A 191 -12.44 6.77 9.06
N ILE A 192 -12.26 8.03 9.44
CA ILE A 192 -11.36 8.44 10.53
C ILE A 192 -12.14 8.39 11.85
N PRO A 193 -11.66 7.65 12.86
CA PRO A 193 -12.25 7.67 14.19
C PRO A 193 -12.26 9.07 14.81
N ALA A 194 -13.28 9.34 15.63
CA ALA A 194 -13.44 10.67 16.23
C ALA A 194 -12.26 11.08 17.13
N GLU A 195 -11.64 10.10 17.78
CA GLU A 195 -10.47 10.29 18.64
C GLU A 195 -9.23 10.73 17.85
N ASP A 196 -9.09 10.27 16.62
CA ASP A 196 -7.95 10.62 15.78
C ASP A 196 -8.13 11.97 15.07
N ARG A 197 -9.36 12.47 14.97
CA ARG A 197 -9.65 13.74 14.26
C ARG A 197 -8.80 14.90 14.73
N LYS A 198 -8.61 15.01 16.04
CA LYS A 198 -7.80 16.10 16.62
C LYS A 198 -6.33 16.02 16.20
N ILE A 199 -5.80 14.80 16.07
CA ILE A 199 -4.43 14.59 15.61
C ILE A 199 -4.32 15.01 14.16
N TYR A 200 -5.27 14.60 13.32
CA TYR A 200 -5.34 15.01 11.91
C TYR A 200 -5.47 16.52 11.76
N GLU A 201 -6.30 17.17 12.58
CA GLU A 201 -6.46 18.63 12.62
C GLU A 201 -5.14 19.34 12.92
N GLN A 202 -4.40 18.84 13.90
CA GLN A 202 -3.10 19.40 14.26
C GLN A 202 -2.06 19.20 13.17
N MET A 203 -2.03 18.02 12.56
CA MET A 203 -1.12 17.72 11.46
C MET A 203 -1.42 18.57 10.23
N SER A 204 -2.70 18.73 9.87
CA SER A 204 -3.10 19.53 8.72
C SER A 204 -2.68 21.00 8.86
N SER A 205 -2.85 21.57 10.05
CA SER A 205 -2.45 22.95 10.31
C SER A 205 -0.93 23.19 10.19
N GLY A 206 -0.14 22.18 10.58
CA GLY A 206 1.32 22.23 10.52
C GLY A 206 1.90 22.02 9.11
N TRP A 207 1.18 21.34 8.25
CA TRP A 207 1.67 20.96 6.92
C TRP A 207 1.03 21.77 5.79
N GLY A 208 0.08 22.66 6.11
CA GLY A 208 -0.70 23.39 5.12
C GLY A 208 -1.67 22.48 4.34
N TYR A 209 -1.94 21.29 4.84
CA TYR A 209 -2.91 20.37 4.27
C TYR A 209 -4.26 20.59 4.94
N ASP A 210 -5.29 20.72 4.16
CA ASP A 210 -6.64 20.65 4.65
C ASP A 210 -7.09 19.17 4.65
N LEU A 211 -6.73 18.47 5.71
CA LEU A 211 -7.04 17.04 5.89
C LEU A 211 -8.50 16.81 6.30
N LEU A 212 -9.24 17.88 6.64
CA LEU A 212 -10.57 17.77 7.24
C LEU A 212 -11.70 17.93 6.26
N HIS A 213 -11.39 18.00 4.99
CA HIS A 213 -12.45 18.12 4.01
C HIS A 213 -13.36 16.89 4.02
N GLU A 214 -14.59 17.15 3.60
CA GLU A 214 -15.67 16.21 3.26
C GLU A 214 -15.22 14.98 2.48
N HIS A 215 -13.98 15.01 1.97
CA HIS A 215 -13.34 13.99 1.14
C HIS A 215 -12.75 12.79 1.90
N TRP A 216 -12.64 12.89 3.22
CA TRP A 216 -12.28 11.76 4.08
C TRP A 216 -13.54 11.05 4.58
N GLU A 217 -14.54 11.03 3.72
CA GLU A 217 -15.77 10.33 4.05
C GLU A 217 -15.46 8.85 4.34
N LYS A 218 -16.27 8.33 5.23
CA LYS A 218 -16.30 6.92 5.52
C LYS A 218 -16.81 6.16 4.31
N HIS A 219 -16.00 5.29 3.74
CA HIS A 219 -16.40 4.34 2.73
C HIS A 219 -16.28 2.91 3.26
N GLY A 220 -17.33 2.14 3.04
CA GLY A 220 -17.34 0.72 3.34
C GLY A 220 -17.03 0.34 4.80
N PRO A 221 -16.63 -0.91 5.03
CA PRO A 221 -16.24 -1.43 6.33
C PRO A 221 -14.86 -0.91 6.75
N SER A 222 -14.52 -1.11 8.03
CA SER A 222 -13.18 -0.80 8.51
C SER A 222 -12.11 -1.68 7.85
N GLN A 223 -11.01 -1.09 7.51
CA GLN A 223 -9.77 -1.76 7.10
C GLN A 223 -9.39 -2.89 8.07
N ALA A 224 -9.51 -2.66 9.37
CA ALA A 224 -9.15 -3.62 10.41
C ALA A 224 -9.89 -4.97 10.30
N LEU A 225 -11.10 -4.99 9.73
CA LEU A 225 -11.87 -6.22 9.54
C LEU A 225 -11.32 -7.11 8.43
N LEU A 226 -10.49 -6.57 7.54
CA LEU A 226 -9.85 -7.32 6.48
C LEU A 226 -8.37 -7.59 6.78
N VAL A 227 -7.66 -6.58 7.26
CA VAL A 227 -6.19 -6.60 7.42
C VAL A 227 -5.77 -7.09 8.81
N GLY A 228 -6.65 -6.99 9.82
CA GLY A 228 -6.33 -7.35 11.20
C GLY A 228 -5.78 -6.20 12.03
N GLY A 229 -5.68 -5.02 11.47
CA GLY A 229 -5.28 -3.80 12.14
C GLY A 229 -5.68 -2.58 11.31
N ARG A 230 -5.60 -1.41 11.89
CA ARG A 230 -5.92 -0.14 11.24
C ARG A 230 -4.69 0.76 11.25
N SER A 231 -4.43 1.42 10.14
CA SER A 231 -3.41 2.48 10.11
C SER A 231 -3.72 3.55 11.12
N THR A 232 -2.72 3.96 11.87
CA THR A 232 -2.82 4.95 12.96
C THR A 232 -1.98 6.16 12.67
N TYR A 233 -2.39 7.28 13.27
CA TYR A 233 -1.64 8.52 13.22
C TYR A 233 -1.10 8.92 14.60
N PRO A 234 0.06 9.57 14.60
CA PRO A 234 0.91 9.85 13.45
C PRO A 234 1.57 8.55 12.94
N GLY A 235 1.48 8.30 11.63
CA GLY A 235 1.97 7.07 10.98
C GLY A 235 3.49 6.87 11.00
N ASN A 236 4.24 7.85 11.49
CA ASN A 236 5.69 7.81 11.55
C ASN A 236 6.18 7.46 12.95
N GLY A 237 6.90 6.38 13.06
CA GLY A 237 7.46 5.94 14.32
C GLY A 237 8.50 4.86 14.12
N SER A 238 8.99 4.32 15.22
CA SER A 238 9.87 3.17 15.25
C SER A 238 9.59 2.32 16.47
N GLY A 239 9.53 1.02 16.29
CA GLY A 239 9.30 0.06 17.36
C GLY A 239 9.82 -1.32 17.05
N ASP A 240 9.97 -2.12 18.07
CA ASP A 240 10.36 -3.51 17.95
C ASP A 240 9.13 -4.39 17.74
N TRP A 241 9.24 -5.36 16.86
CA TRP A 241 8.25 -6.41 16.72
C TRP A 241 8.58 -7.53 17.72
N ILE A 242 7.69 -7.76 18.71
CA ILE A 242 7.94 -8.63 19.85
C ILE A 242 6.95 -9.79 19.86
N VAL A 243 7.43 -11.02 19.93
CA VAL A 243 6.62 -12.24 19.99
C VAL A 243 5.77 -12.25 21.26
N ARG A 244 4.46 -12.53 21.11
CA ARG A 244 3.49 -12.62 22.20
C ARG A 244 2.86 -14.01 22.36
N ASN A 245 2.84 -14.81 21.29
CA ASN A 245 2.27 -16.16 21.29
C ASN A 245 3.17 -17.15 20.56
N GLU A 246 4.28 -17.56 21.17
CA GLU A 246 5.26 -18.49 20.59
C GLU A 246 4.69 -19.88 20.24
N LYS A 247 3.55 -20.25 20.83
CA LYS A 247 2.93 -21.55 20.59
C LYS A 247 2.11 -21.62 19.30
N HIS A 248 1.87 -20.46 18.68
CA HIS A 248 1.18 -20.44 17.40
C HIS A 248 2.04 -21.09 16.31
N TRP A 249 1.44 -21.85 15.43
CA TRP A 249 2.12 -22.62 14.38
C TRP A 249 3.05 -21.78 13.50
N ILE A 250 2.78 -20.49 13.33
CA ILE A 250 3.60 -19.57 12.51
C ILE A 250 5.04 -19.45 13.01
N PHE A 251 5.28 -19.72 14.30
CA PHE A 251 6.61 -19.69 14.92
C PHE A 251 7.29 -21.05 14.90
N GLU A 252 6.63 -22.10 14.39
CA GLU A 252 7.22 -23.43 14.32
C GLU A 252 8.48 -23.41 13.44
N GLY A 253 9.56 -23.98 13.94
CA GLY A 253 10.87 -24.01 13.27
C GLY A 253 11.67 -22.71 13.31
N THR A 254 11.11 -21.59 13.79
CA THR A 254 11.83 -20.32 13.91
C THR A 254 12.76 -20.26 15.12
N GLY A 255 12.49 -21.05 16.15
CA GLY A 255 13.17 -21.01 17.45
C GLY A 255 12.78 -19.80 18.32
N MET A 256 11.91 -18.90 17.84
CA MET A 256 11.50 -17.71 18.57
C MET A 256 10.63 -18.04 19.79
N LYS A 257 10.82 -17.28 20.87
CA LYS A 257 10.11 -17.40 22.14
C LYS A 257 9.38 -16.11 22.48
N ASN A 258 8.41 -16.19 23.38
CA ASN A 258 7.75 -14.99 23.91
C ASN A 258 8.77 -14.00 24.46
N GLY A 259 8.70 -12.76 24.01
CA GLY A 259 9.65 -11.71 24.35
C GLY A 259 10.81 -11.56 23.39
N ASP A 260 11.07 -12.52 22.50
CA ASP A 260 12.05 -12.34 21.44
C ASP A 260 11.56 -11.23 20.49
N SER A 261 12.49 -10.43 19.99
CA SER A 261 12.13 -9.27 19.17
C SER A 261 12.96 -9.17 17.89
N ILE A 262 12.36 -8.50 16.91
CA ILE A 262 13.07 -7.98 15.74
C ILE A 262 13.08 -6.47 15.87
N SER A 263 14.27 -5.93 16.12
CA SER A 263 14.41 -4.50 16.41
C SER A 263 14.12 -3.63 15.20
N GLY A 264 13.35 -2.56 15.42
CA GLY A 264 13.02 -1.56 14.41
C GLY A 264 12.17 -2.07 13.23
N LEU A 265 11.56 -3.25 13.35
CA LEU A 265 10.73 -3.80 12.26
C LEU A 265 9.41 -3.05 12.10
N VAL A 266 8.85 -2.52 13.18
CA VAL A 266 7.65 -1.68 13.13
C VAL A 266 8.11 -0.24 12.91
N GLY A 267 7.64 0.38 11.84
CA GLY A 267 8.13 1.71 11.47
C GLY A 267 7.05 2.59 10.88
N TRP A 268 7.33 3.11 9.71
CA TRP A 268 6.47 4.02 9.00
C TRP A 268 5.14 3.37 8.57
N GLU A 269 4.03 4.12 8.73
CA GLU A 269 2.68 3.67 8.37
C GLU A 269 2.26 2.34 9.02
N TYR A 270 2.64 2.19 10.28
CA TYR A 270 2.30 1.00 11.04
C TYR A 270 0.80 0.90 11.35
N ALA A 271 0.32 -0.33 11.55
CA ALA A 271 -1.05 -0.61 11.97
C ALA A 271 -1.15 -0.84 13.47
N SER A 272 -2.25 -0.35 14.06
CA SER A 272 -2.68 -0.64 15.43
C SER A 272 -4.17 -0.99 15.46
N ASP A 273 -4.81 -0.89 16.62
CA ASP A 273 -6.24 -1.09 16.80
C ASP A 273 -6.76 -2.40 16.20
N PRO A 274 -6.26 -3.54 16.67
CA PRO A 274 -6.72 -4.82 16.18
C PRO A 274 -8.21 -5.02 16.48
N PRO A 275 -8.96 -5.70 15.59
CA PRO A 275 -10.38 -5.93 15.76
C PRO A 275 -10.64 -7.05 16.78
N LEU A 276 -10.43 -6.79 18.06
CA LEU A 276 -10.48 -7.79 19.15
C LEU A 276 -11.82 -8.55 19.26
N ASN A 277 -12.87 -8.02 18.62
CA ASN A 277 -14.20 -8.65 18.61
C ASN A 277 -14.41 -9.62 17.44
N VAL A 278 -13.41 -9.85 16.61
CA VAL A 278 -13.50 -10.80 15.51
C VAL A 278 -13.20 -12.21 16.05
N PRO A 279 -14.11 -13.17 15.92
CA PRO A 279 -13.87 -14.54 16.38
C PRO A 279 -12.63 -15.15 15.74
N GLY A 280 -11.77 -15.75 16.56
CA GLY A 280 -10.52 -16.36 16.10
C GLY A 280 -9.38 -15.40 15.83
N PHE A 281 -9.56 -14.10 16.08
CA PHE A 281 -8.47 -13.13 15.98
C PHE A 281 -7.47 -13.31 17.15
N GLU A 282 -6.21 -13.43 16.81
CA GLU A 282 -5.12 -13.56 17.78
C GLU A 282 -4.01 -12.55 17.51
N VAL A 283 -3.51 -11.91 18.56
CA VAL A 283 -2.32 -11.06 18.48
C VAL A 283 -1.08 -11.93 18.71
N LEU A 284 -0.30 -12.14 17.67
CA LEU A 284 0.88 -13.01 17.69
C LEU A 284 2.16 -12.27 18.07
N ALA A 285 2.23 -11.00 17.70
CA ALA A 285 3.33 -10.10 18.06
C ALA A 285 2.81 -8.67 18.19
N SER A 286 3.45 -7.90 19.04
CA SER A 286 3.16 -6.47 19.23
C SER A 286 4.34 -5.78 19.88
N GLY A 287 4.45 -4.47 19.74
CA GLY A 287 5.46 -3.66 20.42
C GLY A 287 5.01 -2.22 20.56
N ASP A 288 5.68 -1.49 21.42
CA ASP A 288 5.45 -0.06 21.58
C ASP A 288 6.19 0.69 20.47
N VAL A 289 5.53 1.69 19.89
CA VAL A 289 6.09 2.53 18.85
C VAL A 289 6.44 3.89 19.45
N MET A 290 7.71 4.27 19.33
CA MET A 290 8.13 5.64 19.58
C MET A 290 7.77 6.48 18.36
N VAL A 291 6.78 7.35 18.55
CA VAL A 291 6.31 8.24 17.51
C VAL A 291 7.41 9.26 17.19
N ALA A 292 7.76 9.40 15.92
CA ALA A 292 8.66 10.46 15.48
C ALA A 292 8.00 11.82 15.74
N ALA A 293 8.77 12.78 16.23
CA ALA A 293 8.28 14.14 16.35
C ALA A 293 7.77 14.60 14.96
N PRO A 294 6.62 15.32 14.91
CA PRO A 294 6.19 15.89 13.64
C PRO A 294 7.35 16.72 13.07
N PRO A 295 7.60 16.63 11.75
CA PRO A 295 8.63 17.44 11.14
C PRO A 295 8.39 18.89 11.51
N ALA A 296 9.47 19.59 11.86
CA ALA A 296 9.41 21.01 12.17
C ALA A 296 8.62 21.71 11.05
N THR A 297 7.79 22.67 11.40
CA THR A 297 6.81 23.34 10.54
C THR A 297 7.40 24.13 9.35
N THR A 298 8.67 23.94 9.09
CA THR A 298 9.36 24.47 7.90
C THR A 298 9.42 23.35 6.89
N PRO A 299 8.69 23.43 5.76
CA PRO A 299 8.96 22.53 4.65
C PRO A 299 10.44 22.66 4.30
N PRO A 300 11.15 21.59 3.97
CA PRO A 300 12.52 21.70 3.53
C PRO A 300 12.54 22.69 2.36
N SER A 301 13.19 23.83 2.58
CA SER A 301 13.50 24.79 1.55
C SER A 301 14.51 24.11 0.64
N GLY A 302 14.04 23.53 -0.46
CA GLY A 302 14.95 22.88 -1.39
C GLY A 302 14.34 21.76 -2.19
N PHE A 303 13.20 22.03 -2.85
CA PHE A 303 12.84 21.29 -4.05
C PHE A 303 12.85 22.31 -5.20
N ALA A 304 14.01 22.49 -5.78
CA ALA A 304 14.18 23.07 -7.10
C ALA A 304 14.27 21.94 -8.13
#